data_defd1b41b468dfea4bf4b447e821eb0b
#
_entry.id   defd1b41b468dfea4bf4b447e821eb0b
#
_cell.length_a   1.000
_cell.length_b   1.000
_cell.length_c   1.000
_cell.angle_alpha   90.00
_cell.angle_beta   90.00
_cell.angle_gamma   90.00
#
_symmetry.space_group_name_H-M   'P 1'
#
loop_
_entity.id
_entity.type
_entity.pdbx_description
1 polymer ?
#
loop_
_entity_poly.entity_id
_entity_poly.type
_entity_poly.pdbx_seq_one_letter_code
_entity_poly.pdbx_strand_id
1 'polypeptide(L)'
;MKLELKNKRGERLFNKRPAVLAYAFLAAGIWAASAALWNYRARTIMALVALVVFAAMLALKKKGLAVLCGFFLLGELLFAGTADVYESRTFDAEGAEVTARIVSDYDMAQSRYHYVADNVYVNGKKVKGKIVVSYTEGNLPLGAVVKFSADVKSRKFSTHWNSVNNFRKKEYYSATTDSVEIAEITSVPIYDKVRYEIKKNLYTTLRSDTADIITPLLLGDTRVINDNLRHDVSAAGLAHLFAVSGLHIGFLAGVVSRVMKKLRTGYLTNVLVTNAVLLFYARLCCWSSSIIRAIVMFDVYAVGKLMGAKNDPLSSLAVAGIVVLTLFPEDLLRVGYHMSMLAVAGLCFYTRGRKIKKRNSFAETLSTSLAVNVTMFPVIASAFSKVSPFGLLSNVLILPIASFMYVFVFVNSFLVLLMPFLRPTLYLSALAVMPIKILVTIVGQLNFGQIAVPAFGYGMALYYLGIAVGSRFLNVSKKVKMPTAAAMIVSSLLVTVLT
;
A
#
# COMPACT_ATOMS: atom_id res chain seq x y z
N MET A 1 23.37 7.70 -30.83
CA MET A 1 24.44 6.71 -30.55
C MET A 1 23.81 5.53 -29.82
N LYS A 2 23.56 4.41 -30.50
CA LYS A 2 23.08 3.17 -29.86
C LYS A 2 24.29 2.52 -29.16
N LEU A 3 24.55 2.86 -27.91
CA LEU A 3 25.42 2.09 -27.06
C LEU A 3 24.70 0.76 -26.72
N GLU A 4 24.68 -0.17 -27.66
CA GLU A 4 24.33 -1.54 -27.42
C GLU A 4 25.59 -2.22 -26.86
N LEU A 5 25.78 -2.09 -25.54
CA LEU A 5 26.79 -2.88 -24.87
C LEU A 5 26.37 -4.36 -25.01
N LYS A 6 27.13 -5.10 -25.81
CA LYS A 6 26.97 -6.55 -26.04
C LYS A 6 27.99 -7.30 -25.19
N ASN A 7 27.60 -8.46 -24.68
CA ASN A 7 28.52 -9.35 -23.99
C ASN A 7 29.42 -10.08 -25.03
N LYS A 8 30.42 -10.89 -24.55
CA LYS A 8 31.30 -11.70 -25.41
C LYS A 8 30.56 -12.66 -26.38
N ARG A 9 29.24 -12.89 -26.17
CA ARG A 9 28.39 -13.72 -27.05
C ARG A 9 27.49 -12.89 -27.96
N GLY A 10 27.70 -11.57 -28.08
CA GLY A 10 26.89 -10.68 -28.90
C GLY A 10 25.47 -10.37 -28.35
N GLU A 11 25.14 -10.85 -27.16
CA GLU A 11 23.86 -10.60 -26.50
C GLU A 11 23.87 -9.22 -25.82
N ARG A 12 22.71 -8.55 -25.78
CA ARG A 12 22.58 -7.25 -25.10
C ARG A 12 22.86 -7.40 -23.60
N LEU A 13 23.77 -6.59 -23.06
CA LEU A 13 24.08 -6.55 -21.62
C LEU A 13 22.87 -6.22 -20.77
N PHE A 14 22.02 -5.32 -21.25
CA PHE A 14 20.81 -4.89 -20.54
C PHE A 14 19.55 -5.32 -21.30
N ASN A 15 18.63 -5.93 -20.58
CA ASN A 15 17.31 -6.24 -21.11
C ASN A 15 16.43 -4.99 -20.95
N LYS A 16 16.39 -4.16 -22.01
CA LYS A 16 15.69 -2.86 -22.01
C LYS A 16 14.19 -3.05 -21.78
N ARG A 17 13.68 -2.45 -20.71
CA ARG A 17 12.26 -2.34 -20.39
C ARG A 17 11.90 -0.87 -20.28
N PRO A 18 11.31 -0.25 -21.30
CA PRO A 18 11.04 1.18 -21.30
C PRO A 18 10.12 1.60 -20.15
N ALA A 19 9.12 0.79 -19.81
CA ALA A 19 8.22 1.08 -18.69
C ALA A 19 8.95 1.15 -17.33
N VAL A 20 9.93 0.28 -17.09
CA VAL A 20 10.73 0.28 -15.84
C VAL A 20 11.57 1.54 -15.76
N LEU A 21 12.17 1.99 -16.87
CA LEU A 21 12.93 3.24 -16.92
C LEU A 21 12.01 4.45 -16.71
N ALA A 22 10.87 4.50 -17.39
CA ALA A 22 9.89 5.57 -17.22
C ALA A 22 9.41 5.67 -15.75
N TYR A 23 9.11 4.53 -15.12
CA TYR A 23 8.76 4.48 -13.72
C TYR A 23 9.90 5.00 -12.81
N ALA A 24 11.13 4.58 -13.06
CA ALA A 24 12.28 5.02 -12.26
C ALA A 24 12.51 6.53 -12.35
N PHE A 25 12.35 7.14 -13.54
CA PHE A 25 12.50 8.58 -13.72
C PHE A 25 11.33 9.35 -13.09
N LEU A 26 10.09 8.86 -13.20
CA LEU A 26 8.94 9.46 -12.52
C LEU A 26 9.14 9.46 -10.99
N ALA A 27 9.54 8.31 -10.43
CA ALA A 27 9.80 8.18 -9.00
C ALA A 27 10.97 9.09 -8.55
N ALA A 28 12.03 9.20 -9.35
CA ALA A 28 13.15 10.11 -9.07
C ALA A 28 12.71 11.58 -9.06
N GLY A 29 11.83 12.02 -9.97
CA GLY A 29 11.27 13.37 -9.98
C GLY A 29 10.43 13.67 -8.74
N ILE A 30 9.55 12.73 -8.35
CA ILE A 30 8.77 12.85 -7.11
C ILE A 30 9.69 12.93 -5.89
N TRP A 31 10.70 12.07 -5.83
CA TRP A 31 11.64 12.03 -4.71
C TRP A 31 12.43 13.34 -4.61
N ALA A 32 12.92 13.86 -5.73
CA ALA A 32 13.62 15.14 -5.80
C ALA A 32 12.74 16.29 -5.29
N ALA A 33 11.49 16.40 -5.76
CA ALA A 33 10.54 17.39 -5.29
C ALA A 33 10.21 17.24 -3.79
N SER A 34 10.13 16.00 -3.28
CA SER A 34 9.87 15.75 -1.87
C SER A 34 11.05 16.13 -0.96
N ALA A 35 12.28 15.99 -1.42
CA ALA A 35 13.48 16.43 -0.70
C ALA A 35 13.54 17.96 -0.54
N ALA A 36 12.97 18.71 -1.49
CA ALA A 36 12.85 20.15 -1.47
C ALA A 36 11.48 20.66 -0.98
N LEU A 37 10.73 19.84 -0.22
CA LEU A 37 9.33 20.09 0.17
C LEU A 37 9.10 21.49 0.75
N TRP A 38 9.96 21.95 1.65
CA TRP A 38 9.84 23.23 2.35
C TRP A 38 10.57 24.39 1.68
N ASN A 39 11.25 24.16 0.56
CA ASN A 39 11.99 25.16 -0.17
C ASN A 39 11.39 25.39 -1.56
N TYR A 40 10.38 26.27 -1.63
CA TYR A 40 9.70 26.60 -2.87
C TYR A 40 10.70 27.04 -3.98
N ARG A 41 11.72 27.86 -3.63
CA ARG A 41 12.74 28.30 -4.60
C ARG A 41 13.53 27.12 -5.16
N ALA A 42 13.94 26.19 -4.30
CA ALA A 42 14.66 25.00 -4.75
C ALA A 42 13.80 24.14 -5.68
N ARG A 43 12.51 23.90 -5.35
CA ARG A 43 11.57 23.16 -6.23
C ARG A 43 11.43 23.84 -7.60
N THR A 44 11.25 25.17 -7.62
CA THR A 44 11.11 25.92 -8.88
C THR A 44 12.37 25.83 -9.73
N ILE A 45 13.55 25.99 -9.12
CA ILE A 45 14.83 25.88 -9.82
C ILE A 45 15.01 24.47 -10.41
N MET A 46 14.71 23.42 -9.64
CA MET A 46 14.83 22.05 -10.10
C MET A 46 13.89 21.77 -11.28
N ALA A 47 12.63 22.19 -11.20
CA ALA A 47 11.67 22.04 -12.30
C ALA A 47 12.11 22.81 -13.57
N LEU A 48 12.66 24.02 -13.43
CA LEU A 48 13.21 24.78 -14.56
C LEU A 48 14.42 24.08 -15.18
N VAL A 49 15.34 23.56 -14.37
CA VAL A 49 16.50 22.78 -14.85
C VAL A 49 16.03 21.53 -15.60
N ALA A 50 15.08 20.79 -15.03
CA ALA A 50 14.50 19.61 -15.67
C ALA A 50 13.81 19.94 -17.01
N LEU A 51 13.09 21.07 -17.08
CA LEU A 51 12.47 21.56 -18.29
C LEU A 51 13.51 21.94 -19.37
N VAL A 52 14.58 22.63 -18.98
CA VAL A 52 15.68 22.98 -19.90
C VAL A 52 16.35 21.72 -20.46
N VAL A 53 16.64 20.74 -19.59
CA VAL A 53 17.22 19.46 -20.01
C VAL A 53 16.27 18.71 -20.95
N PHE A 54 14.98 18.68 -20.66
CA PHE A 54 13.96 18.08 -21.52
C PHE A 54 13.94 18.74 -22.91
N ALA A 55 13.89 20.09 -22.95
CA ALA A 55 13.91 20.85 -24.20
C ALA A 55 15.21 20.62 -25.01
N ALA A 56 16.36 20.60 -24.32
CA ALA A 56 17.65 20.30 -24.96
C ALA A 56 17.68 18.89 -25.57
N MET A 57 17.11 17.88 -24.88
CA MET A 57 17.05 16.51 -25.42
C MET A 57 16.13 16.41 -26.65
N LEU A 58 15.05 17.21 -26.68
CA LEU A 58 14.18 17.33 -27.86
C LEU A 58 14.92 17.98 -29.01
N ALA A 59 15.59 19.11 -28.80
CA ALA A 59 16.38 19.83 -29.80
C ALA A 59 17.50 18.95 -30.38
N LEU A 60 18.16 18.16 -29.54
CA LEU A 60 19.18 17.18 -29.95
C LEU A 60 18.59 15.91 -30.60
N LYS A 61 17.28 15.86 -30.85
CA LYS A 61 16.56 14.72 -31.43
C LYS A 61 16.77 13.38 -30.69
N LYS A 62 17.16 13.43 -29.42
CA LYS A 62 17.33 12.24 -28.57
C LYS A 62 16.00 11.78 -27.94
N LYS A 63 15.02 11.40 -28.78
CA LYS A 63 13.62 11.11 -28.39
C LYS A 63 13.48 10.22 -27.14
N GLY A 64 14.27 9.15 -27.07
CA GLY A 64 14.18 8.22 -25.91
C GLY A 64 14.60 8.86 -24.58
N LEU A 65 15.63 9.72 -24.59
CA LEU A 65 16.10 10.43 -23.41
C LEU A 65 15.13 11.56 -23.04
N ALA A 66 14.58 12.26 -24.04
CA ALA A 66 13.57 13.28 -23.81
C ALA A 66 12.33 12.71 -23.11
N VAL A 67 11.83 11.53 -23.54
CA VAL A 67 10.70 10.86 -22.86
C VAL A 67 11.02 10.58 -21.39
N LEU A 68 12.22 10.11 -21.06
CA LEU A 68 12.62 9.87 -19.66
C LEU A 68 12.70 11.17 -18.85
N CYS A 69 13.29 12.24 -19.41
CA CYS A 69 13.30 13.56 -18.79
C CYS A 69 11.87 14.10 -18.59
N GLY A 70 10.96 13.83 -19.54
CA GLY A 70 9.54 14.16 -19.41
C GLY A 70 8.86 13.46 -18.23
N PHE A 71 9.15 12.18 -18.00
CA PHE A 71 8.64 11.45 -16.82
C PHE A 71 9.22 12.02 -15.51
N PHE A 72 10.48 12.41 -15.49
CA PHE A 72 11.09 13.06 -14.32
C PHE A 72 10.39 14.39 -14.00
N LEU A 73 10.26 15.26 -15.00
CA LEU A 73 9.56 16.54 -14.87
C LEU A 73 8.09 16.35 -14.44
N LEU A 74 7.40 15.38 -15.02
CA LEU A 74 6.05 15.04 -14.63
C LEU A 74 5.98 14.68 -13.13
N GLY A 75 6.93 13.88 -12.65
CA GLY A 75 7.00 13.51 -11.23
C GLY A 75 7.18 14.71 -10.31
N GLU A 76 8.08 15.64 -10.67
CA GLU A 76 8.27 16.88 -9.92
C GLU A 76 7.00 17.73 -9.86
N LEU A 77 6.35 17.95 -11.02
CA LEU A 77 5.14 18.77 -11.11
C LEU A 77 3.95 18.16 -10.35
N LEU A 78 3.77 16.86 -10.44
CA LEU A 78 2.70 16.15 -9.73
C LEU A 78 2.85 16.29 -8.21
N PHE A 79 4.06 16.07 -7.70
CA PHE A 79 4.30 16.18 -6.26
C PHE A 79 4.22 17.63 -5.76
N ALA A 80 4.82 18.57 -6.49
CA ALA A 80 4.75 20.00 -6.18
C ALA A 80 3.29 20.49 -6.12
N GLY A 81 2.49 20.18 -7.15
CA GLY A 81 1.07 20.55 -7.18
C GLY A 81 0.27 19.92 -6.05
N THR A 82 0.62 18.68 -5.65
CA THR A 82 -0.01 18.01 -4.51
C THR A 82 0.32 18.72 -3.19
N ALA A 83 1.57 19.11 -2.98
CA ALA A 83 2.02 19.84 -1.79
C ALA A 83 1.40 21.24 -1.71
N ASP A 84 1.38 21.98 -2.81
CA ASP A 84 0.81 23.35 -2.87
C ASP A 84 -0.70 23.34 -2.61
N VAL A 85 -1.42 22.34 -3.17
CA VAL A 85 -2.85 22.14 -2.90
C VAL A 85 -3.10 21.84 -1.42
N TYR A 86 -2.20 21.13 -0.76
CA TYR A 86 -2.31 20.86 0.66
C TYR A 86 -2.08 22.12 1.50
N GLU A 87 -0.98 22.84 1.27
CA GLU A 87 -0.66 24.09 1.98
C GLU A 87 -1.79 25.11 1.88
N SER A 88 -2.41 25.22 0.69
CA SER A 88 -3.53 26.15 0.47
C SER A 88 -4.82 25.75 1.19
N ARG A 89 -4.92 24.54 1.72
CA ARG A 89 -6.13 24.01 2.39
C ARG A 89 -6.00 23.91 3.89
N THR A 90 -4.80 24.01 4.44
CA THR A 90 -4.58 23.91 5.88
C THR A 90 -4.65 25.27 6.56
N PHE A 91 -5.43 25.35 7.64
CA PHE A 91 -5.50 26.51 8.52
C PHE A 91 -5.79 26.04 9.94
N ASP A 92 -5.39 26.83 10.91
CA ASP A 92 -5.70 26.62 12.32
C ASP A 92 -6.76 27.65 12.72
N ALA A 93 -7.72 27.26 13.59
CA ALA A 93 -8.75 28.13 14.11
C ALA A 93 -9.01 27.78 15.57
N GLU A 94 -8.95 28.78 16.45
CA GLU A 94 -9.24 28.61 17.89
C GLU A 94 -10.72 28.88 18.16
N GLY A 95 -11.33 28.08 19.04
CA GLY A 95 -12.72 28.24 19.47
C GLY A 95 -13.75 28.26 18.33
N ALA A 96 -13.44 27.63 17.20
CA ALA A 96 -14.27 27.70 16.00
C ALA A 96 -15.53 26.86 16.12
N GLU A 97 -16.65 27.37 15.60
CA GLU A 97 -17.87 26.60 15.40
C GLU A 97 -17.68 25.65 14.21
N VAL A 98 -17.78 24.35 14.44
CA VAL A 98 -17.60 23.32 13.44
C VAL A 98 -18.91 22.59 13.20
N THR A 99 -19.30 22.49 11.93
CA THR A 99 -20.38 21.60 11.49
C THR A 99 -19.79 20.57 10.54
N ALA A 100 -20.01 19.28 10.80
CA ALA A 100 -19.45 18.22 9.98
C ALA A 100 -20.31 16.96 10.02
N ARG A 101 -20.28 16.14 8.95
CA ARG A 101 -21.05 14.90 8.86
C ARG A 101 -20.16 13.69 9.17
N ILE A 102 -20.56 12.86 10.12
CA ILE A 102 -19.86 11.62 10.50
C ILE A 102 -19.95 10.59 9.37
N VAL A 103 -18.82 10.11 8.89
CA VAL A 103 -18.75 9.11 7.81
C VAL A 103 -18.02 7.83 8.23
N SER A 104 -17.31 7.83 9.33
CA SER A 104 -16.64 6.64 9.88
C SER A 104 -16.30 6.87 11.34
N ASP A 105 -16.34 5.80 12.11
CA ASP A 105 -15.81 5.73 13.46
C ASP A 105 -14.54 4.87 13.46
N TYR A 106 -13.66 5.13 14.40
CA TYR A 106 -12.67 4.17 14.85
C TYR A 106 -12.46 4.37 16.36
N ASP A 107 -12.53 3.26 17.05
CA ASP A 107 -12.25 3.23 18.48
C ASP A 107 -10.73 3.11 18.66
N MET A 108 -10.17 3.97 19.50
CA MET A 108 -8.85 3.75 20.05
C MET A 108 -9.05 3.31 21.49
N ALA A 109 -8.33 2.31 21.92
CA ALA A 109 -8.34 1.71 23.24
C ALA A 109 -7.96 2.67 24.41
N GLN A 110 -8.09 3.98 24.21
CA GLN A 110 -7.86 5.03 25.19
C GLN A 110 -9.08 5.93 25.23
N SER A 111 -9.64 6.11 26.37
CA SER A 111 -10.68 7.05 26.90
C SER A 111 -11.44 8.01 25.95
N ARG A 112 -11.21 8.04 24.63
CA ARG A 112 -11.89 8.90 23.66
C ARG A 112 -12.17 8.17 22.35
N TYR A 113 -13.38 8.36 21.82
CA TYR A 113 -13.77 7.87 20.51
C TYR A 113 -13.31 8.84 19.42
N HIS A 114 -12.84 8.29 18.31
CA HIS A 114 -12.42 9.08 17.18
C HIS A 114 -13.38 8.86 16.01
N TYR A 115 -13.88 9.95 15.46
CA TYR A 115 -14.79 9.96 14.33
C TYR A 115 -14.13 10.68 13.15
N VAL A 116 -14.35 10.16 11.95
CA VAL A 116 -13.97 10.87 10.72
C VAL A 116 -15.23 11.51 10.15
N ALA A 117 -15.18 12.81 9.93
CA ALA A 117 -16.28 13.57 9.39
C ALA A 117 -15.90 14.25 8.07
N ASP A 118 -16.86 14.30 7.14
CA ASP A 118 -16.78 15.03 5.88
C ASP A 118 -17.75 16.23 5.86
N ASN A 119 -17.86 16.92 4.71
CA ASN A 119 -18.69 18.13 4.57
C ASN A 119 -18.45 19.15 5.68
N VAL A 120 -17.18 19.44 5.95
CA VAL A 120 -16.74 20.25 7.07
C VAL A 120 -17.02 21.73 6.79
N TYR A 121 -17.70 22.41 7.72
CA TYR A 121 -17.86 23.84 7.77
C TYR A 121 -17.21 24.36 9.05
N VAL A 122 -16.40 25.40 8.94
CA VAL A 122 -15.77 26.08 10.08
C VAL A 122 -16.19 27.54 10.04
N ASN A 123 -16.82 28.02 11.10
CA ASN A 123 -17.41 29.35 11.18
C ASN A 123 -18.31 29.67 9.95
N GLY A 124 -19.15 28.70 9.55
CA GLY A 124 -20.07 28.82 8.40
C GLY A 124 -19.40 28.70 7.01
N LYS A 125 -18.08 28.65 6.90
CA LYS A 125 -17.37 28.50 5.62
C LYS A 125 -17.04 27.03 5.34
N LYS A 126 -17.40 26.54 4.14
CA LYS A 126 -17.08 25.17 3.70
C LYS A 126 -15.58 24.99 3.49
N VAL A 127 -15.04 23.98 4.14
CA VAL A 127 -13.63 23.61 4.07
C VAL A 127 -13.45 22.32 3.29
N LYS A 128 -12.42 22.24 2.45
CA LYS A 128 -12.13 21.03 1.68
C LYS A 128 -11.29 20.07 2.52
N GLY A 129 -11.74 18.81 2.63
CA GLY A 129 -11.06 17.76 3.39
C GLY A 129 -11.98 17.13 4.42
N LYS A 130 -11.39 16.30 5.27
CA LYS A 130 -12.06 15.64 6.39
C LYS A 130 -11.45 16.11 7.69
N ILE A 131 -12.25 16.11 8.73
CA ILE A 131 -11.83 16.38 10.09
C ILE A 131 -11.91 15.09 10.91
N VAL A 132 -10.91 14.87 11.76
CA VAL A 132 -10.96 13.81 12.77
C VAL A 132 -11.38 14.47 14.07
N VAL A 133 -12.53 14.07 14.58
CA VAL A 133 -13.12 14.57 15.82
C VAL A 133 -12.84 13.56 16.92
N SER A 134 -12.17 14.00 17.98
CA SER A 134 -11.97 13.22 19.21
C SER A 134 -13.03 13.63 20.23
N TYR A 135 -13.88 12.68 20.62
CA TYR A 135 -15.02 12.90 21.49
C TYR A 135 -15.00 11.93 22.69
N THR A 136 -15.33 12.40 23.87
CA THR A 136 -15.25 11.62 25.13
C THR A 136 -16.41 10.64 25.27
N GLU A 137 -17.62 11.05 24.88
CA GLU A 137 -18.80 10.20 24.93
C GLU A 137 -18.94 9.47 23.61
N GLY A 138 -19.04 8.14 23.65
CA GLY A 138 -19.23 7.30 22.47
C GLY A 138 -20.64 7.45 21.89
N ASN A 139 -20.84 6.95 20.65
CA ASN A 139 -22.15 6.71 20.05
C ASN A 139 -22.71 7.81 19.11
N LEU A 140 -21.85 8.47 18.34
CA LEU A 140 -22.32 9.27 17.22
C LEU A 140 -22.76 8.36 16.06
N PRO A 141 -24.02 8.43 15.61
CA PRO A 141 -24.50 7.58 14.53
C PRO A 141 -23.89 7.98 13.19
N LEU A 142 -23.74 6.99 12.30
CA LEU A 142 -23.27 7.23 10.94
C LEU A 142 -24.24 8.17 10.20
N GLY A 143 -23.72 9.21 9.55
CA GLY A 143 -24.52 10.22 8.86
C GLY A 143 -24.97 11.37 9.75
N ALA A 144 -24.70 11.34 11.06
CA ALA A 144 -25.00 12.47 11.94
C ALA A 144 -24.24 13.71 11.49
N VAL A 145 -24.95 14.79 11.29
CA VAL A 145 -24.37 16.14 11.14
C VAL A 145 -24.25 16.71 12.54
N VAL A 146 -22.99 16.88 12.95
CA VAL A 146 -22.65 17.31 14.30
C VAL A 146 -22.22 18.77 14.30
N LYS A 147 -22.64 19.50 15.33
CA LYS A 147 -22.20 20.86 15.63
C LYS A 147 -21.47 20.87 16.96
N PHE A 148 -20.31 21.50 16.99
CA PHE A 148 -19.54 21.67 18.22
C PHE A 148 -18.60 22.86 18.10
N SER A 149 -18.13 23.36 19.25
CA SER A 149 -17.10 24.39 19.30
C SER A 149 -15.78 23.76 19.75
N ALA A 150 -14.72 23.96 18.99
CA ALA A 150 -13.40 23.42 19.34
C ALA A 150 -12.28 24.15 18.59
N ASP A 151 -11.06 23.92 19.08
CA ASP A 151 -9.85 24.30 18.34
C ASP A 151 -9.63 23.34 17.17
N VAL A 152 -9.68 23.87 15.96
CA VAL A 152 -9.38 23.13 14.74
C VAL A 152 -7.89 23.27 14.47
N LYS A 153 -7.17 22.15 14.50
CA LYS A 153 -5.74 22.09 14.20
C LYS A 153 -5.50 21.42 12.87
N SER A 154 -4.73 22.07 12.00
CA SER A 154 -4.27 21.46 10.76
C SER A 154 -3.25 20.36 11.04
N ARG A 155 -3.38 19.24 10.34
CA ARG A 155 -2.41 18.14 10.38
C ARG A 155 -1.32 18.42 9.35
N LYS A 156 -0.28 19.16 9.75
CA LYS A 156 0.80 19.58 8.85
C LYS A 156 1.38 18.42 8.07
N PHE A 157 1.55 18.61 6.75
CA PHE A 157 2.20 17.62 5.90
C PHE A 157 3.68 17.56 6.21
N SER A 158 4.21 16.37 6.35
CA SER A 158 5.64 16.11 6.48
C SER A 158 5.98 14.82 5.74
N THR A 159 7.24 14.57 5.50
CA THR A 159 7.69 13.31 4.89
C THR A 159 7.53 12.11 5.82
N HIS A 160 7.13 12.34 7.08
CA HIS A 160 6.84 11.27 8.03
C HIS A 160 5.60 10.48 7.59
N TRP A 161 5.68 9.15 7.60
CA TRP A 161 4.68 8.25 7.03
C TRP A 161 3.25 8.43 7.60
N ASN A 162 3.09 8.81 8.87
CA ASN A 162 1.79 9.11 9.48
C ASN A 162 1.12 10.31 8.82
N SER A 163 1.89 11.38 8.58
CA SER A 163 1.42 12.58 7.91
C SER A 163 0.99 12.28 6.47
N VAL A 164 1.79 11.51 5.74
CA VAL A 164 1.46 11.08 4.38
C VAL A 164 0.19 10.23 4.33
N ASN A 165 -0.03 9.36 5.34
CA ASN A 165 -1.26 8.57 5.44
C ASN A 165 -2.50 9.42 5.68
N ASN A 166 -2.43 10.43 6.55
CA ASN A 166 -3.52 11.36 6.81
C ASN A 166 -3.87 12.17 5.55
N PHE A 167 -2.83 12.65 4.86
CA PHE A 167 -2.97 13.34 3.58
C PHE A 167 -3.71 12.48 2.55
N ARG A 168 -3.28 11.24 2.37
CA ARG A 168 -3.87 10.27 1.44
C ARG A 168 -5.35 10.01 1.70
N LYS A 169 -5.76 10.03 2.98
CA LYS A 169 -7.16 9.89 3.41
C LYS A 169 -7.94 11.19 3.36
N LYS A 170 -7.28 12.31 3.00
CA LYS A 170 -7.81 13.68 3.03
C LYS A 170 -8.24 14.13 4.43
N GLU A 171 -7.64 13.57 5.48
CA GLU A 171 -7.86 13.91 6.88
C GLU A 171 -6.92 15.09 7.26
N TYR A 172 -7.29 16.29 6.86
CA TYR A 172 -6.43 17.47 6.98
C TYR A 172 -6.54 18.17 8.32
N TYR A 173 -7.61 17.93 9.06
CA TYR A 173 -7.91 18.62 10.31
C TYR A 173 -8.12 17.65 11.45
N SER A 174 -7.89 18.14 12.67
CA SER A 174 -8.25 17.46 13.91
C SER A 174 -8.88 18.45 14.88
N ALA A 175 -9.90 18.01 15.60
CA ALA A 175 -10.52 18.74 16.69
C ALA A 175 -10.79 17.81 17.85
N THR A 176 -10.73 18.33 19.06
CA THR A 176 -11.09 17.62 20.28
C THR A 176 -12.21 18.38 20.94
N THR A 177 -13.28 17.70 21.30
CA THR A 177 -14.44 18.32 21.97
C THR A 177 -15.01 17.38 23.03
N ASP A 178 -15.60 17.94 24.04
CA ASP A 178 -16.30 17.22 25.11
C ASP A 178 -17.83 17.39 25.00
N SER A 179 -18.32 18.20 24.03
CA SER A 179 -19.74 18.39 23.77
C SER A 179 -20.01 18.38 22.26
N VAL A 180 -21.04 17.66 21.85
CA VAL A 180 -21.45 17.54 20.45
C VAL A 180 -22.98 17.60 20.39
N GLU A 181 -23.52 18.52 19.60
CA GLU A 181 -24.92 18.57 19.26
C GLU A 181 -25.20 17.89 17.93
N ILE A 182 -26.15 16.97 17.88
CA ILE A 182 -26.58 16.31 16.64
C ILE A 182 -27.70 17.16 16.03
N ALA A 183 -27.41 17.82 14.91
CA ALA A 183 -28.37 18.67 14.22
C ALA A 183 -29.38 17.86 13.38
N GLU A 184 -28.86 16.89 12.62
CA GLU A 184 -29.66 16.01 11.75
C GLU A 184 -28.92 14.73 11.42
N ILE A 185 -29.60 13.75 10.86
CA ILE A 185 -28.95 12.52 10.31
C ILE A 185 -29.21 12.50 8.81
N THR A 186 -28.11 12.56 8.04
CA THR A 186 -28.14 12.58 6.58
C THR A 186 -27.66 11.26 5.97
N SER A 187 -28.00 11.03 4.71
CA SER A 187 -27.51 9.85 4.00
C SER A 187 -25.99 9.92 3.76
N VAL A 188 -25.31 8.78 3.91
CA VAL A 188 -23.91 8.61 3.56
C VAL A 188 -23.74 7.79 2.29
N PRO A 189 -22.63 7.91 1.59
CA PRO A 189 -22.33 7.06 0.43
C PRO A 189 -22.45 5.56 0.75
N ILE A 190 -22.98 4.80 -0.20
CA ILE A 190 -23.27 3.35 -0.03
C ILE A 190 -22.07 2.54 0.47
N TYR A 191 -20.87 2.86 0.02
CA TYR A 191 -19.64 2.15 0.43
C TYR A 191 -19.25 2.44 1.89
N ASP A 192 -19.50 3.67 2.40
CA ASP A 192 -19.25 4.00 3.80
C ASP A 192 -20.29 3.30 4.69
N LYS A 193 -21.56 3.23 4.24
CA LYS A 193 -22.62 2.47 4.89
C LYS A 193 -22.29 0.97 4.94
N VAL A 194 -21.89 0.37 3.82
CA VAL A 194 -21.51 -1.04 3.74
C VAL A 194 -20.34 -1.34 4.68
N ARG A 195 -19.32 -0.48 4.70
CA ARG A 195 -18.16 -0.60 5.59
C ARG A 195 -18.58 -0.56 7.06
N TYR A 196 -19.42 0.39 7.42
CA TYR A 196 -19.95 0.54 8.78
C TYR A 196 -20.77 -0.68 9.21
N GLU A 197 -21.71 -1.15 8.38
CA GLU A 197 -22.55 -2.30 8.70
C GLU A 197 -21.73 -3.61 8.83
N ILE A 198 -20.72 -3.79 8.01
CA ILE A 198 -19.78 -4.94 8.18
C ILE A 198 -19.09 -4.85 9.54
N LYS A 199 -18.50 -3.69 9.89
CA LYS A 199 -17.87 -3.48 11.20
C LYS A 199 -18.86 -3.75 12.33
N LYS A 200 -20.03 -3.11 12.28
CA LYS A 200 -21.08 -3.27 13.28
C LYS A 200 -21.46 -4.75 13.49
N ASN A 201 -21.67 -5.50 12.41
CA ASN A 201 -22.01 -6.92 12.51
C ASN A 201 -20.86 -7.72 13.16
N LEU A 202 -19.60 -7.43 12.85
CA LEU A 202 -18.45 -8.08 13.46
C LEU A 202 -18.37 -7.80 14.96
N TYR A 203 -18.43 -6.53 15.38
CA TYR A 203 -18.29 -6.13 16.79
C TYR A 203 -19.50 -6.45 17.66
N THR A 204 -20.70 -6.55 17.09
CA THR A 204 -21.89 -6.96 17.84
C THR A 204 -22.01 -8.48 18.01
N THR A 205 -21.37 -9.26 17.13
CA THR A 205 -21.51 -10.72 17.13
C THR A 205 -20.29 -11.41 17.73
N LEU A 206 -19.08 -10.88 17.46
CA LEU A 206 -17.82 -11.49 17.88
C LEU A 206 -17.20 -10.74 19.07
N ARG A 207 -16.29 -11.42 19.75
CA ARG A 207 -15.44 -10.76 20.77
C ARG A 207 -14.56 -9.73 20.09
N SER A 208 -14.29 -8.61 20.76
CA SER A 208 -13.48 -7.50 20.25
C SER A 208 -12.11 -7.97 19.71
N ASP A 209 -11.42 -8.84 20.47
CA ASP A 209 -10.11 -9.37 20.08
C ASP A 209 -10.10 -10.12 18.73
N THR A 210 -11.21 -10.73 18.37
CA THR A 210 -11.38 -11.44 17.09
C THR A 210 -11.85 -10.48 15.99
N ALA A 211 -12.74 -9.54 16.33
CA ALA A 211 -13.18 -8.49 15.41
C ALA A 211 -12.01 -7.57 15.01
N ASP A 212 -11.07 -7.28 15.94
CA ASP A 212 -9.84 -6.52 15.71
C ASP A 212 -8.86 -7.20 14.76
N ILE A 213 -8.96 -8.52 14.60
CA ILE A 213 -8.21 -9.28 13.59
C ILE A 213 -8.93 -9.26 12.23
N ILE A 214 -10.25 -9.51 12.23
CA ILE A 214 -11.02 -9.65 10.99
C ILE A 214 -11.18 -8.30 10.28
N THR A 215 -11.41 -7.21 11.01
CA THR A 215 -11.66 -5.88 10.42
C THR A 215 -10.49 -5.37 9.57
N PRO A 216 -9.22 -5.39 10.02
CA PRO A 216 -8.10 -5.02 9.18
C PRO A 216 -7.87 -5.96 8.00
N LEU A 217 -8.04 -7.27 8.19
CA LEU A 217 -7.93 -8.26 7.12
C LEU A 217 -8.93 -7.99 6.00
N LEU A 218 -10.17 -7.64 6.36
CA LEU A 218 -11.26 -7.45 5.41
C LEU A 218 -11.33 -6.05 4.81
N LEU A 219 -11.19 -5.01 5.63
CA LEU A 219 -11.43 -3.62 5.26
C LEU A 219 -10.14 -2.76 5.22
N GLY A 220 -8.99 -3.33 5.61
CA GLY A 220 -7.73 -2.59 5.70
C GLY A 220 -7.71 -1.51 6.78
N ASP A 221 -8.64 -1.56 7.75
CA ASP A 221 -8.72 -0.58 8.82
C ASP A 221 -7.83 -0.99 10.00
N THR A 222 -6.57 -0.64 9.92
CA THR A 222 -5.57 -0.95 10.96
C THR A 222 -5.66 -0.06 12.19
N ARG A 223 -6.58 0.90 12.23
CA ARG A 223 -6.78 1.81 13.36
C ARG A 223 -7.41 1.12 14.57
N VAL A 224 -8.16 0.05 14.32
CA VAL A 224 -8.77 -0.78 15.38
C VAL A 224 -7.76 -1.68 16.12
N ILE A 225 -6.55 -1.84 15.57
CA ILE A 225 -5.50 -2.68 16.18
C ILE A 225 -4.86 -1.92 17.33
N ASN A 226 -5.02 -2.43 18.55
CA ASN A 226 -4.34 -1.88 19.73
C ASN A 226 -2.83 -2.16 19.69
N ASP A 227 -2.06 -1.48 20.54
CA ASP A 227 -0.60 -1.56 20.52
C ASP A 227 -0.07 -2.95 20.86
N ASN A 228 -0.73 -3.70 21.75
CA ASN A 228 -0.36 -5.07 22.10
C ASN A 228 -0.52 -6.00 20.89
N LEU A 229 -1.69 -6.00 20.24
CA LEU A 229 -1.93 -6.81 19.05
C LEU A 229 -0.99 -6.39 17.90
N ARG A 230 -0.70 -5.09 17.77
CA ARG A 230 0.26 -4.58 16.78
C ARG A 230 1.66 -5.11 17.03
N HIS A 231 2.10 -5.14 18.29
CA HIS A 231 3.37 -5.73 18.70
C HIS A 231 3.41 -7.22 18.32
N ASP A 232 2.40 -7.99 18.72
CA ASP A 232 2.35 -9.45 18.53
C ASP A 232 2.30 -9.83 17.05
N VAL A 233 1.50 -9.12 16.26
CA VAL A 233 1.41 -9.30 14.79
C VAL A 233 2.75 -8.98 14.13
N SER A 234 3.45 -7.95 14.60
CA SER A 234 4.78 -7.58 14.09
C SER A 234 5.83 -8.61 14.49
N ALA A 235 5.78 -9.12 15.73
CA ALA A 235 6.65 -10.18 16.23
C ALA A 235 6.46 -11.48 15.43
N ALA A 236 5.22 -11.82 15.08
CA ALA A 236 4.93 -12.95 14.20
C ALA A 236 5.33 -12.72 12.74
N GLY A 237 5.70 -11.47 12.33
CA GLY A 237 6.01 -11.13 10.95
C GLY A 237 4.82 -11.14 10.00
N LEU A 238 3.61 -11.05 10.56
CA LEU A 238 2.33 -11.14 9.82
C LEU A 238 1.67 -9.78 9.59
N ALA A 239 2.33 -8.67 9.93
CA ALA A 239 1.78 -7.31 9.79
C ALA A 239 1.27 -6.99 8.38
N HIS A 240 1.87 -7.59 7.35
CA HIS A 240 1.47 -7.41 5.96
C HIS A 240 0.10 -8.07 5.61
N LEU A 241 -0.39 -9.03 6.39
CA LEU A 241 -1.73 -9.62 6.22
C LEU A 241 -2.82 -8.66 6.69
N PHE A 242 -2.52 -7.83 7.70
CA PHE A 242 -3.46 -6.85 8.27
C PHE A 242 -3.59 -5.57 7.41
N ALA A 243 -2.70 -5.39 6.45
CA ALA A 243 -2.88 -4.41 5.38
C ALA A 243 -3.41 -5.14 4.15
N VAL A 244 -4.56 -4.71 3.61
CA VAL A 244 -5.11 -5.35 2.39
C VAL A 244 -4.06 -5.32 1.29
N SER A 245 -3.68 -6.50 0.83
CA SER A 245 -2.56 -6.73 -0.08
C SER A 245 -3.02 -7.10 -1.50
N GLY A 246 -2.10 -7.05 -2.46
CA GLY A 246 -2.35 -7.56 -3.80
C GLY A 246 -2.75 -9.05 -3.85
N LEU A 247 -2.37 -9.82 -2.83
CA LEU A 247 -2.77 -11.23 -2.70
C LEU A 247 -4.29 -11.36 -2.50
N HIS A 248 -4.88 -10.54 -1.62
CA HIS A 248 -6.33 -10.49 -1.39
C HIS A 248 -7.08 -10.16 -2.67
N ILE A 249 -6.58 -9.19 -3.45
CA ILE A 249 -7.14 -8.82 -4.75
C ILE A 249 -7.03 -9.96 -5.76
N GLY A 250 -5.88 -10.64 -5.80
CA GLY A 250 -5.67 -11.80 -6.67
C GLY A 250 -6.64 -12.95 -6.37
N PHE A 251 -6.92 -13.21 -5.09
CA PHE A 251 -7.90 -14.23 -4.69
C PHE A 251 -9.32 -13.82 -5.06
N LEU A 252 -9.71 -12.59 -4.76
CA LEU A 252 -11.04 -12.09 -5.09
C LEU A 252 -11.27 -12.12 -6.61
N ALA A 253 -10.31 -11.63 -7.40
CA ALA A 253 -10.35 -11.71 -8.87
C ALA A 253 -10.45 -13.17 -9.37
N GLY A 254 -9.69 -14.07 -8.73
CA GLY A 254 -9.72 -15.49 -9.04
C GLY A 254 -11.07 -16.14 -8.80
N VAL A 255 -11.73 -15.80 -7.68
CA VAL A 255 -13.09 -16.30 -7.34
C VAL A 255 -14.11 -15.76 -8.33
N VAL A 256 -14.16 -14.44 -8.53
CA VAL A 256 -15.09 -13.81 -9.47
C VAL A 256 -14.91 -14.38 -10.87
N SER A 257 -13.67 -14.47 -11.36
CA SER A 257 -13.39 -15.03 -12.69
C SER A 257 -13.80 -16.50 -12.83
N ARG A 258 -13.70 -17.32 -11.76
CA ARG A 258 -14.18 -18.71 -11.79
C ARG A 258 -15.71 -18.77 -11.85
N VAL A 259 -16.41 -17.93 -11.09
CA VAL A 259 -17.88 -17.82 -11.14
C VAL A 259 -18.32 -17.41 -12.53
N MET A 260 -17.73 -16.37 -13.12
CA MET A 260 -18.06 -15.88 -14.47
C MET A 260 -17.82 -16.96 -15.54
N LYS A 261 -16.72 -17.71 -15.42
CA LYS A 261 -16.46 -18.86 -16.31
C LYS A 261 -17.50 -19.98 -16.15
N LYS A 262 -17.94 -20.27 -14.92
CA LYS A 262 -19.01 -21.25 -14.66
C LYS A 262 -20.35 -20.81 -15.27
N LEU A 263 -20.61 -19.51 -15.28
CA LEU A 263 -21.75 -18.89 -15.95
C LEU A 263 -21.58 -18.79 -17.46
N ARG A 264 -20.47 -19.33 -18.03
CA ARG A 264 -20.15 -19.35 -19.47
C ARG A 264 -20.15 -17.96 -20.13
N THR A 265 -19.79 -16.92 -19.38
CA THR A 265 -19.70 -15.56 -19.93
C THR A 265 -18.47 -15.39 -20.81
N GLY A 266 -18.55 -14.46 -21.76
CA GLY A 266 -17.42 -14.09 -22.63
C GLY A 266 -16.25 -13.50 -21.82
N TYR A 267 -15.05 -13.53 -22.43
CA TYR A 267 -13.85 -13.04 -21.78
C TYR A 267 -13.95 -11.57 -21.33
N LEU A 268 -14.45 -10.69 -22.23
CA LEU A 268 -14.61 -9.27 -21.93
C LEU A 268 -15.58 -9.03 -20.76
N THR A 269 -16.74 -9.69 -20.78
CA THR A 269 -17.72 -9.63 -19.68
C THR A 269 -17.11 -10.07 -18.36
N ASN A 270 -16.32 -11.17 -18.38
CA ASN A 270 -15.61 -11.62 -17.18
C ASN A 270 -14.64 -10.54 -16.67
N VAL A 271 -13.84 -9.92 -17.52
CA VAL A 271 -12.91 -8.85 -17.13
C VAL A 271 -13.66 -7.65 -16.58
N LEU A 272 -14.72 -7.20 -17.23
CA LEU A 272 -15.50 -6.03 -16.80
C LEU A 272 -16.18 -6.26 -15.43
N VAL A 273 -16.83 -7.41 -15.24
CA VAL A 273 -17.47 -7.75 -13.94
C VAL A 273 -16.42 -7.88 -12.86
N THR A 274 -15.30 -8.54 -13.13
CA THR A 274 -14.20 -8.65 -12.16
C THR A 274 -13.69 -7.27 -11.77
N ASN A 275 -13.45 -6.37 -12.72
CA ASN A 275 -13.04 -5.01 -12.44
C ASN A 275 -14.07 -4.22 -11.62
N ALA A 276 -15.35 -4.33 -11.93
CA ALA A 276 -16.41 -3.66 -11.16
C ALA A 276 -16.36 -4.08 -9.68
N VAL A 277 -16.24 -5.39 -9.40
CA VAL A 277 -16.11 -5.92 -8.04
C VAL A 277 -14.82 -5.43 -7.37
N LEU A 278 -13.70 -5.45 -8.07
CA LEU A 278 -12.41 -5.02 -7.52
C LEU A 278 -12.39 -3.51 -7.22
N LEU A 279 -12.98 -2.68 -8.08
CA LEU A 279 -13.10 -1.22 -7.87
C LEU A 279 -14.02 -0.91 -6.69
N PHE A 280 -15.15 -1.61 -6.56
CA PHE A 280 -16.03 -1.50 -5.40
C PHE A 280 -15.28 -1.85 -4.11
N TYR A 281 -14.54 -2.97 -4.12
CA TYR A 281 -13.75 -3.38 -2.96
C TYR A 281 -12.59 -2.39 -2.67
N ALA A 282 -11.92 -1.86 -3.70
CA ALA A 282 -10.90 -0.83 -3.54
C ALA A 282 -11.46 0.41 -2.81
N ARG A 283 -12.70 0.78 -3.11
CA ARG A 283 -13.37 1.90 -2.44
C ARG A 283 -13.69 1.58 -0.98
N LEU A 284 -14.13 0.37 -0.67
CA LEU A 284 -14.32 -0.10 0.71
C LEU A 284 -13.03 -0.03 1.53
N CYS A 285 -11.89 -0.31 0.90
CA CYS A 285 -10.56 -0.26 1.52
C CYS A 285 -9.85 1.09 1.36
N CYS A 286 -10.60 2.18 1.13
CA CYS A 286 -10.09 3.55 1.03
C CYS A 286 -8.97 3.73 -0.02
N TRP A 287 -9.08 3.06 -1.17
CA TRP A 287 -8.14 3.17 -2.30
C TRP A 287 -6.68 2.89 -1.93
N SER A 288 -6.41 1.86 -1.14
CA SER A 288 -5.03 1.47 -0.80
C SER A 288 -4.17 1.32 -2.07
N SER A 289 -2.94 1.85 -2.04
CA SER A 289 -2.00 1.77 -3.18
C SER A 289 -1.69 0.34 -3.62
N SER A 290 -1.65 -0.60 -2.68
CA SER A 290 -1.47 -2.03 -2.97
C SER A 290 -2.63 -2.62 -3.79
N ILE A 291 -3.86 -2.17 -3.52
CA ILE A 291 -5.05 -2.60 -4.23
C ILE A 291 -5.04 -2.03 -5.64
N ILE A 292 -4.84 -0.71 -5.79
CA ILE A 292 -4.81 -0.05 -7.11
C ILE A 292 -3.76 -0.70 -7.99
N ARG A 293 -2.56 -0.92 -7.47
CA ARG A 293 -1.49 -1.61 -8.20
C ARG A 293 -1.92 -3.00 -8.66
N ALA A 294 -2.57 -3.78 -7.81
CA ALA A 294 -3.00 -5.13 -8.16
C ALA A 294 -4.09 -5.11 -9.25
N ILE A 295 -5.01 -4.14 -9.21
CA ILE A 295 -6.04 -3.94 -10.25
C ILE A 295 -5.38 -3.58 -11.57
N VAL A 296 -4.47 -2.59 -11.59
CA VAL A 296 -3.77 -2.18 -12.81
C VAL A 296 -2.95 -3.34 -13.39
N MET A 297 -2.28 -4.13 -12.54
CA MET A 297 -1.55 -5.32 -13.02
C MET A 297 -2.50 -6.38 -13.62
N PHE A 298 -3.67 -6.56 -13.03
CA PHE A 298 -4.72 -7.42 -13.59
C PHE A 298 -5.18 -6.90 -14.95
N ASP A 299 -5.40 -5.59 -15.09
CA ASP A 299 -5.84 -4.97 -16.35
C ASP A 299 -4.78 -5.07 -17.45
N VAL A 300 -3.52 -4.79 -17.11
CA VAL A 300 -2.40 -4.95 -18.06
C VAL A 300 -2.30 -6.40 -18.53
N TYR A 301 -2.49 -7.37 -17.62
CA TYR A 301 -2.53 -8.78 -18.00
C TYR A 301 -3.74 -9.10 -18.91
N ALA A 302 -4.92 -8.59 -18.56
CA ALA A 302 -6.15 -8.82 -19.32
C ALA A 302 -6.07 -8.24 -20.72
N VAL A 303 -5.61 -6.99 -20.85
CA VAL A 303 -5.39 -6.33 -22.15
C VAL A 303 -4.30 -7.04 -22.95
N GLY A 304 -3.17 -7.40 -22.32
CA GLY A 304 -2.10 -8.14 -22.96
C GLY A 304 -2.60 -9.47 -23.55
N LYS A 305 -3.48 -10.17 -22.82
CA LYS A 305 -4.09 -11.41 -23.30
C LYS A 305 -5.02 -11.19 -24.51
N LEU A 306 -5.81 -10.11 -24.53
CA LEU A 306 -6.64 -9.73 -25.68
C LEU A 306 -5.81 -9.43 -26.91
N MET A 307 -4.64 -8.80 -26.74
CA MET A 307 -3.73 -8.45 -27.82
C MET A 307 -2.78 -9.59 -28.22
N GLY A 308 -2.87 -10.76 -27.60
CA GLY A 308 -1.94 -11.87 -27.83
C GLY A 308 -0.50 -11.58 -27.36
N ALA A 309 -0.30 -10.57 -26.52
CA ALA A 309 1.02 -10.16 -26.05
C ALA A 309 1.55 -11.11 -24.98
N LYS A 310 2.88 -11.30 -24.94
CA LYS A 310 3.54 -12.05 -23.87
C LYS A 310 3.49 -11.25 -22.56
N ASN A 311 3.03 -11.89 -21.50
CA ASN A 311 3.03 -11.27 -20.19
C ASN A 311 4.46 -11.06 -19.65
N ASP A 312 4.80 -9.81 -19.30
CA ASP A 312 6.02 -9.46 -18.57
C ASP A 312 5.63 -8.81 -17.23
N PRO A 313 5.63 -9.58 -16.13
CA PRO A 313 5.16 -9.10 -14.83
C PRO A 313 5.90 -7.85 -14.32
N LEU A 314 7.18 -7.69 -14.68
CA LEU A 314 7.96 -6.55 -14.24
C LEU A 314 7.60 -5.26 -15.01
N SER A 315 7.31 -5.37 -16.30
CA SER A 315 6.75 -4.23 -17.07
C SER A 315 5.35 -3.89 -16.60
N SER A 316 4.51 -4.89 -16.28
CA SER A 316 3.19 -4.67 -15.69
C SER A 316 3.28 -3.98 -14.32
N LEU A 317 4.24 -4.38 -13.48
CA LEU A 317 4.51 -3.72 -12.20
C LEU A 317 4.93 -2.26 -12.38
N ALA A 318 5.81 -1.98 -13.36
CA ALA A 318 6.25 -0.62 -13.65
C ALA A 318 5.10 0.27 -14.14
N VAL A 319 4.25 -0.24 -15.04
CA VAL A 319 3.03 0.47 -15.49
C VAL A 319 2.11 0.75 -14.30
N ALA A 320 1.89 -0.24 -13.42
CA ALA A 320 1.09 -0.05 -12.22
C ALA A 320 1.70 1.01 -11.29
N GLY A 321 3.03 1.01 -11.13
CA GLY A 321 3.75 2.04 -10.38
C GLY A 321 3.57 3.45 -10.97
N ILE A 322 3.67 3.58 -12.30
CA ILE A 322 3.40 4.86 -13.00
C ILE A 322 1.98 5.34 -12.72
N VAL A 323 0.97 4.47 -12.88
CA VAL A 323 -0.43 4.82 -12.64
C VAL A 323 -0.65 5.26 -11.20
N VAL A 324 -0.15 4.50 -10.23
CA VAL A 324 -0.30 4.84 -8.80
C VAL A 324 0.37 6.17 -8.49
N LEU A 325 1.61 6.41 -8.93
CA LEU A 325 2.34 7.65 -8.64
C LEU A 325 1.79 8.86 -9.40
N THR A 326 1.13 8.66 -10.53
CA THR A 326 0.43 9.74 -11.23
C THR A 326 -0.85 10.15 -10.51
N LEU A 327 -1.58 9.18 -9.95
CA LEU A 327 -2.80 9.46 -9.17
C LEU A 327 -2.50 9.94 -7.76
N PHE A 328 -1.43 9.46 -7.16
CA PHE A 328 -1.07 9.64 -5.75
C PHE A 328 0.45 9.74 -5.60
N PRO A 329 1.07 10.86 -5.98
CA PRO A 329 2.52 11.01 -5.94
C PRO A 329 3.09 10.89 -4.52
N GLU A 330 2.30 11.21 -3.49
CA GLU A 330 2.65 11.05 -2.08
C GLU A 330 2.86 9.59 -1.67
N ASP A 331 2.30 8.64 -2.41
CA ASP A 331 2.47 7.20 -2.11
C ASP A 331 3.95 6.76 -2.20
N LEU A 332 4.79 7.47 -2.95
CA LEU A 332 6.24 7.20 -2.97
C LEU A 332 6.90 7.35 -1.59
N LEU A 333 6.36 8.19 -0.70
CA LEU A 333 6.86 8.38 0.66
C LEU A 333 6.32 7.35 1.66
N ARG A 334 5.43 6.45 1.22
CA ARG A 334 4.79 5.44 2.08
C ARG A 334 5.55 4.13 2.08
N VAL A 335 5.89 3.65 3.26
CA VAL A 335 6.54 2.33 3.44
C VAL A 335 5.74 1.20 2.79
N GLY A 336 4.41 1.20 2.94
CA GLY A 336 3.53 0.20 2.35
C GLY A 336 3.58 0.15 0.82
N TYR A 337 3.82 1.29 0.15
CA TYR A 337 4.03 1.33 -1.29
C TYR A 337 5.33 0.61 -1.67
N HIS A 338 6.45 0.94 -1.02
CA HIS A 338 7.74 0.30 -1.27
C HIS A 338 7.70 -1.20 -1.00
N MET A 339 7.17 -1.61 0.15
CA MET A 339 7.01 -3.03 0.48
C MET A 339 6.23 -3.77 -0.61
N SER A 340 5.14 -3.18 -1.09
CA SER A 340 4.30 -3.78 -2.11
C SER A 340 4.99 -3.88 -3.48
N MET A 341 5.74 -2.86 -3.90
CA MET A 341 6.53 -2.88 -5.15
C MET A 341 7.68 -3.88 -5.07
N LEU A 342 8.42 -3.89 -3.96
CA LEU A 342 9.57 -4.76 -3.76
C LEU A 342 9.18 -6.23 -3.60
N ALA A 343 8.05 -6.54 -2.97
CA ALA A 343 7.55 -7.91 -2.87
C ALA A 343 7.32 -8.53 -4.25
N VAL A 344 6.64 -7.81 -5.14
CA VAL A 344 6.38 -8.28 -6.52
C VAL A 344 7.66 -8.30 -7.34
N ALA A 345 8.53 -7.29 -7.21
CA ALA A 345 9.83 -7.29 -7.87
C ALA A 345 10.68 -8.50 -7.44
N GLY A 346 10.75 -8.78 -6.13
CA GLY A 346 11.47 -9.96 -5.59
C GLY A 346 10.93 -11.27 -6.16
N LEU A 347 9.61 -11.42 -6.21
CA LEU A 347 8.96 -12.57 -6.83
C LEU A 347 9.31 -12.68 -8.32
N CYS A 348 9.29 -11.57 -9.07
CA CYS A 348 9.67 -11.53 -10.48
C CYS A 348 11.15 -11.92 -10.71
N PHE A 349 12.05 -11.47 -9.82
CA PHE A 349 13.46 -11.84 -9.90
C PHE A 349 13.69 -13.33 -9.61
N TYR A 350 12.95 -13.86 -8.64
CA TYR A 350 13.04 -15.27 -8.26
C TYR A 350 12.48 -16.21 -9.34
N THR A 351 11.29 -15.92 -9.88
CA THR A 351 10.58 -16.82 -10.79
C THR A 351 11.14 -16.78 -12.23
N ARG A 352 11.81 -15.69 -12.62
CA ARG A 352 12.28 -15.49 -13.99
C ARG A 352 13.24 -16.58 -14.47
N GLY A 353 12.80 -17.32 -15.51
CA GLY A 353 13.57 -18.37 -16.20
C GLY A 353 13.85 -19.62 -15.37
N ARG A 354 13.14 -19.82 -14.26
CA ARG A 354 13.01 -21.14 -13.66
C ARG A 354 11.94 -21.92 -14.43
N LYS A 355 12.32 -23.06 -14.98
CA LYS A 355 11.33 -24.05 -15.40
C LYS A 355 10.66 -24.52 -14.10
N ILE A 356 9.36 -24.36 -13.99
CA ILE A 356 8.54 -24.89 -12.89
C ILE A 356 8.61 -26.43 -13.03
N LYS A 357 9.64 -27.02 -12.42
CA LYS A 357 9.65 -28.46 -12.14
C LYS A 357 8.63 -28.65 -11.01
N LYS A 358 7.83 -29.72 -11.07
CA LYS A 358 7.02 -30.19 -9.92
C LYS A 358 7.96 -30.38 -8.73
N ARG A 359 8.12 -29.34 -7.92
CA ARG A 359 8.91 -29.31 -6.69
C ARG A 359 7.92 -29.39 -5.53
N ASN A 360 8.36 -29.92 -4.38
CA ASN A 360 7.52 -29.92 -3.18
C ASN A 360 6.98 -28.50 -2.94
N SER A 361 5.66 -28.37 -2.83
CA SER A 361 4.96 -27.08 -2.64
C SER A 361 5.56 -26.27 -1.46
N PHE A 362 5.94 -26.94 -0.39
CA PHE A 362 6.60 -26.35 0.77
C PHE A 362 7.92 -25.67 0.42
N ALA A 363 8.81 -26.36 -0.29
CA ALA A 363 10.12 -25.81 -0.67
C ALA A 363 10.00 -24.63 -1.65
N GLU A 364 8.94 -24.60 -2.46
CA GLU A 364 8.68 -23.47 -3.35
C GLU A 364 8.13 -22.26 -2.57
N THR A 365 7.20 -22.48 -1.64
CA THR A 365 6.69 -21.42 -0.75
C THR A 365 7.82 -20.84 0.11
N LEU A 366 8.69 -21.67 0.68
CA LEU A 366 9.83 -21.21 1.46
C LEU A 366 10.78 -20.36 0.62
N SER A 367 11.13 -20.82 -0.58
CA SER A 367 12.06 -20.13 -1.45
C SER A 367 11.50 -18.81 -2.00
N THR A 368 10.20 -18.74 -2.28
CA THR A 368 9.53 -17.50 -2.70
C THR A 368 9.41 -16.52 -1.54
N SER A 369 9.06 -16.99 -0.35
CA SER A 369 9.04 -16.16 0.86
C SER A 369 10.41 -15.60 1.19
N LEU A 370 11.48 -16.40 1.07
CA LEU A 370 12.84 -15.94 1.27
C LEU A 370 13.24 -14.86 0.25
N ALA A 371 12.92 -15.04 -1.03
CA ALA A 371 13.22 -14.05 -2.06
C ALA A 371 12.51 -12.71 -1.80
N VAL A 372 11.26 -12.76 -1.38
CA VAL A 372 10.47 -11.56 -1.01
C VAL A 372 11.08 -10.90 0.23
N ASN A 373 11.36 -11.65 1.28
CA ASN A 373 11.96 -11.11 2.52
C ASN A 373 13.32 -10.45 2.26
N VAL A 374 14.21 -11.11 1.50
CA VAL A 374 15.52 -10.54 1.11
C VAL A 374 15.33 -9.21 0.36
N THR A 375 14.38 -9.14 -0.57
CA THR A 375 14.14 -7.90 -1.33
C THR A 375 13.55 -6.78 -0.47
N MET A 376 12.75 -7.10 0.54
CA MET A 376 12.09 -6.12 1.42
C MET A 376 12.94 -5.73 2.63
N PHE A 377 13.95 -6.51 2.98
CA PHE A 377 14.71 -6.39 4.22
C PHE A 377 15.21 -4.97 4.53
N PRO A 378 15.89 -4.22 3.62
CA PRO A 378 16.36 -2.88 3.92
C PRO A 378 15.25 -1.89 4.25
N VAL A 379 14.11 -2.00 3.56
CA VAL A 379 12.95 -1.12 3.81
C VAL A 379 12.31 -1.45 5.16
N ILE A 380 12.17 -2.73 5.51
CA ILE A 380 11.62 -3.16 6.80
C ILE A 380 12.55 -2.68 7.93
N ALA A 381 13.86 -2.92 7.82
CA ALA A 381 14.84 -2.48 8.81
C ALA A 381 14.82 -0.96 9.02
N SER A 382 14.80 -0.19 7.93
CA SER A 382 14.80 1.28 8.01
C SER A 382 13.49 1.86 8.52
N ALA A 383 12.35 1.22 8.22
CA ALA A 383 11.04 1.75 8.59
C ALA A 383 10.61 1.37 10.02
N PHE A 384 11.02 0.20 10.48
CA PHE A 384 10.54 -0.35 11.76
C PHE A 384 11.66 -0.54 12.78
N SER A 385 12.93 -0.45 12.38
CA SER A 385 14.12 -0.70 13.22
C SER A 385 14.09 -2.07 13.92
N LYS A 386 13.23 -2.96 13.48
CA LYS A 386 12.99 -4.30 14.02
C LYS A 386 12.63 -5.27 12.90
N VAL A 387 13.10 -6.50 13.03
CA VAL A 387 12.80 -7.58 12.10
C VAL A 387 12.36 -8.82 12.88
N SER A 388 11.32 -9.51 12.41
CA SER A 388 10.88 -10.76 12.99
C SER A 388 11.68 -11.93 12.43
N PRO A 389 12.38 -12.71 13.24
CA PRO A 389 13.02 -13.95 12.81
C PRO A 389 11.99 -15.04 12.43
N PHE A 390 10.79 -14.96 13.01
CA PHE A 390 9.70 -15.91 12.75
C PHE A 390 8.93 -15.63 11.47
N GLY A 391 9.06 -14.43 10.89
CA GLY A 391 8.26 -14.02 9.74
C GLY A 391 8.34 -14.96 8.54
N LEU A 392 9.51 -15.58 8.31
CA LEU A 392 9.67 -16.57 7.24
C LEU A 392 8.86 -17.83 7.51
N LEU A 393 8.94 -18.37 8.73
CA LEU A 393 8.22 -19.58 9.14
C LEU A 393 6.71 -19.33 9.20
N SER A 394 6.31 -18.21 9.81
CA SER A 394 4.91 -17.79 9.90
C SER A 394 4.27 -17.67 8.51
N ASN A 395 4.98 -17.10 7.54
CA ASN A 395 4.51 -16.97 6.17
C ASN A 395 4.30 -18.34 5.50
N VAL A 396 5.23 -19.26 5.69
CA VAL A 396 5.12 -20.61 5.10
C VAL A 396 3.91 -21.38 5.67
N LEU A 397 3.63 -21.19 6.97
CA LEU A 397 2.51 -21.86 7.64
C LEU A 397 1.16 -21.20 7.33
N ILE A 398 1.12 -19.87 7.36
CA ILE A 398 -0.15 -19.12 7.31
C ILE A 398 -0.59 -18.80 5.89
N LEU A 399 0.33 -18.46 4.94
CA LEU A 399 -0.10 -18.03 3.60
C LEU A 399 -0.99 -19.02 2.84
N PRO A 400 -0.76 -20.35 2.88
CA PRO A 400 -1.68 -21.30 2.25
C PRO A 400 -3.09 -21.25 2.83
N ILE A 401 -3.19 -21.09 4.15
CA ILE A 401 -4.46 -21.06 4.89
C ILE A 401 -5.13 -19.69 4.72
N ALA A 402 -4.35 -18.61 4.78
CA ALA A 402 -4.83 -17.24 4.68
C ALA A 402 -5.64 -16.98 3.41
N SER A 403 -5.31 -17.66 2.32
CA SER A 403 -6.02 -17.56 1.04
C SER A 403 -7.48 -17.97 1.14
N PHE A 404 -7.70 -19.16 1.70
CA PHE A 404 -9.06 -19.72 1.88
C PHE A 404 -9.82 -18.95 2.96
N MET A 405 -9.14 -18.68 4.07
CA MET A 405 -9.68 -17.91 5.18
C MET A 405 -10.18 -16.53 4.73
N TYR A 406 -9.38 -15.79 3.99
CA TYR A 406 -9.76 -14.47 3.51
C TYR A 406 -11.01 -14.50 2.64
N VAL A 407 -11.06 -15.41 1.64
CA VAL A 407 -12.22 -15.55 0.77
C VAL A 407 -13.46 -15.96 1.57
N PHE A 408 -13.32 -16.88 2.52
CA PHE A 408 -14.41 -17.31 3.37
C PHE A 408 -14.96 -16.16 4.22
N VAL A 409 -14.09 -15.44 4.93
CA VAL A 409 -14.46 -14.29 5.77
C VAL A 409 -15.11 -13.19 4.93
N PHE A 410 -14.55 -12.91 3.73
CA PHE A 410 -15.10 -11.94 2.80
C PHE A 410 -16.52 -12.32 2.37
N VAL A 411 -16.70 -13.51 1.82
CA VAL A 411 -18.01 -13.97 1.34
C VAL A 411 -19.02 -14.01 2.48
N ASN A 412 -18.64 -14.56 3.64
CA ASN A 412 -19.52 -14.64 4.79
C ASN A 412 -19.96 -13.27 5.31
N SER A 413 -19.04 -12.30 5.42
CA SER A 413 -19.36 -10.93 5.85
C SER A 413 -20.34 -10.23 4.90
N PHE A 414 -20.23 -10.46 3.58
CA PHE A 414 -21.16 -9.93 2.60
C PHE A 414 -22.50 -10.67 2.61
N LEU A 415 -22.53 -11.98 2.83
CA LEU A 415 -23.78 -12.73 3.01
C LEU A 415 -24.56 -12.26 4.22
N VAL A 416 -23.89 -12.03 5.35
CA VAL A 416 -24.51 -11.48 6.56
C VAL A 416 -25.06 -10.06 6.33
N LEU A 417 -24.38 -9.25 5.51
CA LEU A 417 -24.88 -7.93 5.13
C LEU A 417 -26.20 -8.01 4.33
N LEU A 418 -26.31 -8.98 3.42
CA LEU A 418 -27.49 -9.20 2.59
C LEU A 418 -28.61 -9.92 3.35
N MET A 419 -28.24 -10.82 4.25
CA MET A 419 -29.14 -11.68 5.01
C MET A 419 -28.79 -11.64 6.51
N PRO A 420 -29.32 -10.65 7.27
CA PRO A 420 -28.94 -10.45 8.68
C PRO A 420 -29.20 -11.64 9.61
N PHE A 421 -30.13 -12.54 9.25
CA PHE A 421 -30.38 -13.76 10.03
C PHE A 421 -29.17 -14.73 10.01
N LEU A 422 -28.23 -14.56 9.07
CA LEU A 422 -26.97 -15.33 9.01
C LEU A 422 -25.88 -14.81 9.96
N ARG A 423 -26.13 -13.81 10.79
CA ARG A 423 -25.14 -13.30 11.77
C ARG A 423 -24.43 -14.40 12.58
N PRO A 424 -25.09 -15.46 13.04
CA PRO A 424 -24.38 -16.53 13.76
C PRO A 424 -23.27 -17.22 12.95
N THR A 425 -23.32 -17.18 11.61
CA THR A 425 -22.25 -17.75 10.79
C THR A 425 -20.93 -17.00 10.91
N LEU A 426 -20.92 -15.76 11.46
CA LEU A 426 -19.69 -15.04 11.75
C LEU A 426 -18.78 -15.77 12.75
N TYR A 427 -19.34 -16.64 13.63
CA TYR A 427 -18.54 -17.51 14.47
C TYR A 427 -17.68 -18.49 13.66
N LEU A 428 -18.13 -18.89 12.47
CA LEU A 428 -17.31 -19.69 11.54
C LEU A 428 -16.15 -18.85 10.97
N SER A 429 -16.37 -17.55 10.75
CA SER A 429 -15.29 -16.63 10.38
C SER A 429 -14.28 -16.44 11.51
N ALA A 430 -14.74 -16.40 12.76
CA ALA A 430 -13.86 -16.41 13.94
C ALA A 430 -13.01 -17.67 14.01
N LEU A 431 -13.62 -18.83 13.77
CA LEU A 431 -12.91 -20.11 13.72
C LEU A 431 -11.88 -20.13 12.58
N ALA A 432 -12.23 -19.60 11.41
CA ALA A 432 -11.32 -19.54 10.27
C ALA A 432 -10.08 -18.69 10.54
N VAL A 433 -10.16 -17.58 11.30
CA VAL A 433 -8.99 -16.75 11.66
C VAL A 433 -8.22 -17.24 12.87
N MET A 434 -8.71 -18.28 13.55
CA MET A 434 -8.09 -18.80 14.77
C MET A 434 -6.62 -19.22 14.61
N PRO A 435 -6.18 -19.84 13.49
CA PRO A 435 -4.77 -20.17 13.27
C PRO A 435 -3.86 -18.95 13.30
N ILE A 436 -4.30 -17.82 12.72
CA ILE A 436 -3.55 -16.56 12.79
C ILE A 436 -3.49 -16.07 14.23
N LYS A 437 -4.62 -16.03 14.92
CA LYS A 437 -4.71 -15.58 16.32
C LYS A 437 -3.79 -16.37 17.22
N ILE A 438 -3.83 -17.70 17.15
CA ILE A 438 -2.97 -18.61 17.94
C ILE A 438 -1.49 -18.30 17.65
N LEU A 439 -1.10 -18.25 16.38
CA LEU A 439 0.30 -18.00 16.02
C LEU A 439 0.78 -16.63 16.49
N VAL A 440 -0.03 -15.60 16.31
CA VAL A 440 0.27 -14.22 16.76
C VAL A 440 0.44 -14.19 18.27
N THR A 441 -0.47 -14.82 19.03
CA THR A 441 -0.38 -14.84 20.51
C THR A 441 0.84 -15.62 20.99
N ILE A 442 1.14 -16.78 20.41
CA ILE A 442 2.30 -17.60 20.84
C ILE A 442 3.61 -16.84 20.55
N VAL A 443 3.77 -16.31 19.34
CA VAL A 443 5.01 -15.62 18.94
C VAL A 443 5.15 -14.28 19.64
N GLY A 444 4.05 -13.56 19.88
CA GLY A 444 4.03 -12.27 20.57
C GLY A 444 4.54 -12.36 22.02
N GLN A 445 4.34 -13.51 22.67
CA GLN A 445 4.83 -13.76 24.05
C GLN A 445 6.33 -14.13 24.11
N LEU A 446 7.00 -14.36 22.98
CA LEU A 446 8.42 -14.70 22.95
C LEU A 446 9.28 -13.43 23.07
N ASN A 447 10.18 -13.38 24.05
CA ASN A 447 11.08 -12.25 24.30
C ASN A 447 12.00 -11.92 23.10
N PHE A 448 12.21 -12.86 22.18
CA PHE A 448 13.02 -12.72 20.97
C PHE A 448 12.16 -12.67 19.68
N GLY A 449 10.88 -12.35 19.80
CA GLY A 449 9.96 -12.21 18.67
C GLY A 449 10.36 -11.10 17.68
N GLN A 450 11.15 -10.15 18.14
CA GLN A 450 11.69 -9.05 17.33
C GLN A 450 13.17 -8.82 17.64
N ILE A 451 13.98 -8.70 16.58
CA ILE A 451 15.40 -8.36 16.66
C ILE A 451 15.54 -6.91 16.20
N ALA A 452 16.18 -6.07 17.03
CA ALA A 452 16.53 -4.72 16.64
C ALA A 452 17.61 -4.75 15.54
N VAL A 453 17.39 -3.99 14.49
CA VAL A 453 18.29 -3.89 13.34
C VAL A 453 18.49 -2.41 13.01
N PRO A 454 19.73 -1.95 12.77
CA PRO A 454 19.97 -0.57 12.39
C PRO A 454 19.32 -0.21 11.05
N ALA A 455 18.95 1.06 10.89
CA ALA A 455 18.42 1.57 9.64
C ALA A 455 19.50 1.56 8.54
N PHE A 456 19.13 1.17 7.34
CA PHE A 456 20.10 0.97 6.24
C PHE A 456 20.74 2.26 5.70
N GLY A 457 20.21 3.43 5.97
CA GLY A 457 20.80 4.69 5.50
C GLY A 457 21.27 4.64 4.04
N TYR A 458 22.52 5.08 3.80
CA TYR A 458 23.16 5.02 2.48
C TYR A 458 23.45 3.59 2.00
N GLY A 459 23.56 2.62 2.90
CA GLY A 459 23.77 1.20 2.58
C GLY A 459 22.62 0.61 1.73
N MET A 460 21.42 1.17 1.81
CA MET A 460 20.27 0.71 1.02
C MET A 460 20.54 0.75 -0.49
N ALA A 461 21.18 1.80 -0.99
CA ALA A 461 21.50 1.94 -2.40
C ALA A 461 22.46 0.82 -2.87
N LEU A 462 23.52 0.54 -2.10
CA LEU A 462 24.46 -0.55 -2.39
C LEU A 462 23.78 -1.91 -2.35
N TYR A 463 22.87 -2.13 -1.41
CA TYR A 463 22.11 -3.37 -1.31
C TYR A 463 21.28 -3.65 -2.56
N TYR A 464 20.48 -2.67 -3.01
CA TYR A 464 19.66 -2.83 -4.22
C TYR A 464 20.47 -2.88 -5.50
N LEU A 465 21.60 -2.19 -5.58
CA LEU A 465 22.57 -2.37 -6.67
C LEU A 465 23.12 -3.80 -6.69
N GLY A 466 23.46 -4.37 -5.53
CA GLY A 466 23.88 -5.76 -5.41
C GLY A 466 22.82 -6.75 -5.90
N ILE A 467 21.55 -6.56 -5.51
CA ILE A 467 20.42 -7.36 -6.01
C ILE A 467 20.28 -7.20 -7.54
N ALA A 468 20.36 -5.99 -8.06
CA ALA A 468 20.24 -5.72 -9.49
C ALA A 468 21.36 -6.39 -10.29
N VAL A 469 22.61 -6.32 -9.80
CA VAL A 469 23.77 -7.01 -10.38
C VAL A 469 23.62 -8.53 -10.32
N GLY A 470 23.20 -9.09 -9.19
CA GLY A 470 22.94 -10.52 -9.01
C GLY A 470 21.79 -11.05 -9.84
N SER A 471 20.84 -10.16 -10.23
CA SER A 471 19.66 -10.50 -10.99
C SER A 471 19.97 -10.85 -12.45
N ARG A 472 18.99 -11.44 -13.15
CA ARG A 472 19.09 -11.74 -14.59
C ARG A 472 18.89 -10.53 -15.51
N PHE A 473 18.86 -9.32 -14.94
CA PHE A 473 18.87 -8.08 -15.73
C PHE A 473 20.20 -7.84 -16.46
N LEU A 474 21.29 -8.21 -15.82
CA LEU A 474 22.63 -8.15 -16.38
C LEU A 474 23.01 -9.51 -16.99
N ASN A 475 23.27 -9.52 -18.29
CA ASN A 475 23.75 -10.68 -19.02
C ASN A 475 25.29 -10.79 -18.89
N VAL A 476 25.77 -10.88 -17.66
CA VAL A 476 27.18 -11.12 -17.33
C VAL A 476 27.35 -12.57 -16.85
N SER A 477 28.54 -13.14 -16.97
CA SER A 477 28.82 -14.50 -16.52
C SER A 477 28.51 -14.66 -15.01
N LYS A 478 27.94 -15.78 -14.61
CA LYS A 478 27.62 -16.06 -13.19
C LYS A 478 28.86 -16.02 -12.29
N LYS A 479 30.04 -16.39 -12.84
CA LYS A 479 31.34 -16.40 -12.12
C LYS A 479 31.75 -14.99 -11.64
N VAL A 480 31.33 -13.93 -12.36
CA VAL A 480 31.68 -12.55 -12.02
C VAL A 480 30.53 -11.89 -11.21
N LYS A 481 29.29 -12.01 -11.70
CA LYS A 481 28.18 -11.27 -11.10
C LYS A 481 27.78 -11.72 -9.70
N MET A 482 27.90 -13.02 -9.37
CA MET A 482 27.52 -13.51 -8.05
C MET A 482 28.46 -13.02 -6.95
N PRO A 483 29.81 -13.10 -7.10
CA PRO A 483 30.75 -12.52 -6.13
C PRO A 483 30.57 -11.00 -6.01
N THR A 484 30.41 -10.29 -7.13
CA THR A 484 30.19 -8.83 -7.12
C THR A 484 28.90 -8.44 -6.38
N ALA A 485 27.81 -9.15 -6.63
CA ALA A 485 26.55 -8.92 -5.92
C ALA A 485 26.67 -9.21 -4.42
N ALA A 486 27.32 -10.31 -4.06
CA ALA A 486 27.58 -10.67 -2.67
C ALA A 486 28.47 -9.62 -1.98
N ALA A 487 29.55 -9.17 -2.62
CA ALA A 487 30.41 -8.11 -2.10
C ALA A 487 29.64 -6.81 -1.86
N MET A 488 28.78 -6.39 -2.81
CA MET A 488 27.95 -5.18 -2.65
C MET A 488 26.97 -5.30 -1.48
N ILE A 489 26.31 -6.45 -1.32
CA ILE A 489 25.40 -6.71 -0.21
C ILE A 489 26.14 -6.70 1.13
N VAL A 490 27.30 -7.37 1.22
CA VAL A 490 28.13 -7.37 2.43
C VAL A 490 28.63 -5.96 2.74
N SER A 491 29.13 -5.22 1.74
CA SER A 491 29.54 -3.83 1.93
C SER A 491 28.40 -2.93 2.40
N SER A 492 27.17 -3.18 1.91
CA SER A 492 25.99 -2.42 2.37
C SER A 492 25.70 -2.65 3.84
N LEU A 493 25.83 -3.90 4.31
CA LEU A 493 25.64 -4.25 5.73
C LEU A 493 26.74 -3.63 6.60
N LEU A 494 28.00 -3.64 6.13
CA LEU A 494 29.11 -2.97 6.83
C LEU A 494 28.88 -1.46 6.94
N VAL A 495 28.51 -0.80 5.84
CA VAL A 495 28.16 0.64 5.86
C VAL A 495 27.02 0.91 6.85
N THR A 496 25.98 0.07 6.88
CA THR A 496 24.83 0.21 7.77
C THR A 496 25.21 0.08 9.26
N VAL A 497 26.21 -0.75 9.58
CA VAL A 497 26.68 -0.94 10.97
C VAL A 497 27.63 0.18 11.40
N LEU A 498 28.34 0.79 10.44
CA LEU A 498 29.32 1.86 10.71
C LEU A 498 28.70 3.28 10.72
N THR A 499 27.49 3.46 10.16
CA THR A 499 26.74 4.72 10.15
C THR A 499 25.55 4.70 11.12
#